data_d2cd56121d091affe73864ed77ce4af8
#
_entry.id   d2cd56121d091affe73864ed77ce4af8
#
_cell.length_a   1.000
_cell.length_b   1.000
_cell.length_c   1.000
_cell.angle_alpha   90.00
_cell.angle_beta   90.00
_cell.angle_gamma   90.00
#
_symmetry.space_group_name_H-M   'P 1'
#
loop_
_entity.id
_entity.type
_entity.pdbx_description
1 polymer ?
#
loop_
_entity_poly.entity_id
_entity_poly.type
_entity_poly.pdbx_seq_one_letter_code
_entity_poly.pdbx_strand_id
1 'polypeptide(L)'
;MSFRRKFSLARRIMPLVFTALLVPGLANAFDPFVVQDIRVEGVQRVDPGTIFTYLPVKVGEQFTQEQAAEAIQRLYSTGFFSEVTIDTQNDVLVVQVKERPTIAAVTFNGMRAFDTEVLNTALAGVGFGPGRVFDRALLEQAEFQLKQQYLSEGKYGVEITPIITPLPRNRVGISFDIFEGDVATISRINFVGNEVFSSSELRDQMELTTSGLMTWYTGTDKYSREK
;
A
#
# COMPACT_ATOMS: atom_id res chain seq x y z
N MET A 1 -11.21 -81.05 -40.32
CA MET A 1 -12.43 -80.62 -39.62
C MET A 1 -11.98 -80.01 -38.33
N SER A 2 -11.99 -78.69 -38.25
CA SER A 2 -11.38 -77.86 -37.18
C SER A 2 -12.49 -77.14 -36.43
N PHE A 3 -12.66 -77.43 -35.13
CA PHE A 3 -13.60 -76.74 -34.26
C PHE A 3 -12.83 -75.74 -33.41
N ARG A 4 -12.94 -74.47 -33.75
CA ARG A 4 -12.40 -73.36 -32.93
C ARG A 4 -13.40 -73.02 -31.85
N ARG A 5 -13.09 -73.26 -30.59
CA ARG A 5 -13.80 -72.71 -29.43
C ARG A 5 -13.27 -71.33 -29.12
N LYS A 6 -14.11 -70.28 -29.21
CA LYS A 6 -13.87 -68.93 -28.75
C LYS A 6 -14.06 -68.87 -27.24
N PHE A 7 -13.02 -68.57 -26.46
CA PHE A 7 -13.12 -68.20 -25.07
C PHE A 7 -13.35 -66.70 -24.99
N SER A 8 -14.51 -66.29 -24.49
CA SER A 8 -14.78 -64.87 -24.15
C SER A 8 -14.35 -64.62 -22.71
N LEU A 9 -13.33 -63.81 -22.52
CA LEU A 9 -12.88 -63.27 -21.21
C LEU A 9 -13.77 -62.10 -20.84
N ALA A 10 -14.77 -62.35 -19.97
CA ALA A 10 -15.53 -61.26 -19.35
C ALA A 10 -14.67 -60.59 -18.28
N ARG A 11 -14.15 -59.40 -18.60
CA ARG A 11 -13.38 -58.56 -17.69
C ARG A 11 -14.34 -57.84 -16.75
N ARG A 12 -14.49 -58.36 -15.51
CA ARG A 12 -15.24 -57.72 -14.43
C ARG A 12 -14.44 -56.49 -13.97
N ILE A 13 -14.90 -55.28 -14.32
CA ILE A 13 -14.45 -54.03 -13.80
C ILE A 13 -15.12 -53.84 -12.44
N MET A 14 -14.36 -53.95 -11.37
CA MET A 14 -14.76 -53.68 -9.99
C MET A 14 -14.60 -52.19 -9.76
N PRO A 15 -15.65 -51.42 -9.40
CA PRO A 15 -15.48 -50.00 -9.09
C PRO A 15 -14.78 -49.87 -7.74
N LEU A 16 -13.60 -49.28 -7.77
CA LEU A 16 -12.84 -48.88 -6.58
C LEU A 16 -13.56 -47.64 -5.98
N VAL A 17 -14.36 -47.87 -4.94
CA VAL A 17 -14.97 -46.81 -4.14
C VAL A 17 -13.86 -46.15 -3.33
N PHE A 18 -13.39 -45.02 -3.81
CA PHE A 18 -12.45 -44.16 -3.10
C PHE A 18 -13.21 -43.41 -2.01
N THR A 19 -13.27 -43.98 -0.82
CA THR A 19 -13.82 -43.31 0.37
C THR A 19 -12.83 -42.22 0.78
N ALA A 20 -13.09 -40.97 0.37
CA ALA A 20 -12.36 -39.82 0.86
C ALA A 20 -12.64 -39.65 2.37
N LEU A 21 -11.67 -40.04 3.19
CA LEU A 21 -11.67 -39.70 4.63
C LEU A 21 -11.56 -38.16 4.72
N LEU A 22 -12.69 -37.47 4.94
CA LEU A 22 -12.69 -36.11 5.46
C LEU A 22 -12.10 -36.18 6.88
N VAL A 23 -10.81 -35.87 7.01
CA VAL A 23 -10.21 -35.56 8.30
C VAL A 23 -10.73 -34.16 8.67
N PRO A 24 -11.61 -34.01 9.70
CA PRO A 24 -11.92 -32.70 10.21
C PRO A 24 -10.61 -32.14 10.73
N GLY A 25 -10.11 -31.06 10.09
CA GLY A 25 -9.01 -30.28 10.64
C GLY A 25 -9.40 -29.90 12.07
N LEU A 26 -8.59 -30.27 13.04
CA LEU A 26 -8.69 -29.78 14.41
C LEU A 26 -8.47 -28.27 14.32
N ALA A 27 -9.55 -27.52 14.12
CA ALA A 27 -9.57 -26.12 14.48
C ALA A 27 -9.27 -26.12 15.99
N ASN A 28 -8.13 -25.59 16.41
CA ASN A 28 -7.88 -25.30 17.80
C ASN A 28 -8.94 -24.29 18.24
N ALA A 29 -10.07 -24.80 18.70
CA ALA A 29 -11.11 -23.99 19.29
C ALA A 29 -10.53 -23.47 20.60
N PHE A 30 -10.49 -22.16 20.71
CA PHE A 30 -10.14 -21.47 21.92
C PHE A 30 -11.24 -21.72 22.96
N ASP A 31 -10.93 -22.47 24.01
CA ASP A 31 -11.90 -22.75 25.08
C ASP A 31 -12.16 -21.48 25.90
N PRO A 32 -13.43 -21.09 26.10
CA PRO A 32 -13.75 -19.92 26.92
C PRO A 32 -13.22 -20.08 28.37
N PHE A 33 -12.53 -19.07 28.88
CA PHE A 33 -11.97 -19.07 30.23
C PHE A 33 -12.25 -17.75 30.95
N VAL A 34 -12.11 -17.74 32.29
CA VAL A 34 -12.26 -16.53 33.10
C VAL A 34 -10.90 -15.85 33.22
N VAL A 35 -10.81 -14.60 32.75
CA VAL A 35 -9.56 -13.83 32.75
C VAL A 35 -9.13 -13.48 34.18
N GLN A 36 -8.00 -14.00 34.62
CA GLN A 36 -7.43 -13.66 35.92
C GLN A 36 -6.53 -12.43 35.88
N ASP A 37 -5.84 -12.22 34.76
CA ASP A 37 -4.99 -11.06 34.54
C ASP A 37 -4.87 -10.76 33.02
N ILE A 38 -4.51 -9.52 32.67
CA ILE A 38 -4.28 -9.10 31.28
C ILE A 38 -2.87 -8.53 31.17
N ARG A 39 -2.03 -9.16 30.36
CA ARG A 39 -0.68 -8.73 30.08
C ARG A 39 -0.57 -8.17 28.67
N VAL A 40 0.04 -6.99 28.53
CA VAL A 40 0.32 -6.35 27.26
C VAL A 40 1.81 -6.38 26.99
N GLU A 41 2.20 -6.87 25.81
CA GLU A 41 3.59 -6.98 25.38
C GLU A 41 3.81 -6.30 24.03
N GLY A 42 5.04 -5.80 23.79
CA GLY A 42 5.46 -5.21 22.52
C GLY A 42 5.18 -3.72 22.36
N VAL A 43 4.55 -3.06 23.34
CA VAL A 43 4.38 -1.60 23.35
C VAL A 43 5.70 -0.88 23.56
N GLN A 44 5.91 0.21 22.83
CA GLN A 44 7.12 1.05 22.94
C GLN A 44 6.77 2.51 23.19
N ARG A 45 5.66 2.97 22.61
CA ARG A 45 5.24 4.37 22.58
C ARG A 45 3.78 4.56 22.98
N VAL A 46 2.93 3.59 22.61
CA VAL A 46 1.52 3.56 22.99
C VAL A 46 1.44 3.17 24.47
N ASP A 47 0.66 3.92 25.24
CA ASP A 47 0.41 3.57 26.64
C ASP A 47 -0.36 2.24 26.73
N PRO A 48 0.05 1.27 27.56
CA PRO A 48 -0.68 0.01 27.72
C PRO A 48 -2.15 0.21 28.10
N GLY A 49 -2.47 1.27 28.85
CA GLY A 49 -3.84 1.64 29.19
C GLY A 49 -4.73 1.90 27.99
N THR A 50 -4.14 2.38 26.88
CA THR A 50 -4.86 2.54 25.62
C THR A 50 -5.36 1.21 25.09
N ILE A 51 -4.55 0.14 25.16
CA ILE A 51 -4.93 -1.20 24.69
C ILE A 51 -6.12 -1.71 25.50
N PHE A 52 -6.11 -1.57 26.82
CA PHE A 52 -7.22 -2.00 27.67
C PHE A 52 -8.56 -1.33 27.31
N THR A 53 -8.53 -0.12 26.77
CA THR A 53 -9.77 0.59 26.33
C THR A 53 -10.43 -0.08 25.14
N TYR A 54 -9.65 -0.78 24.31
CA TYR A 54 -10.15 -1.48 23.11
C TYR A 54 -10.47 -2.95 23.34
N LEU A 55 -10.10 -3.51 24.51
CA LEU A 55 -10.46 -4.89 24.85
C LEU A 55 -11.95 -4.97 25.27
N PRO A 56 -12.72 -5.93 24.73
CA PRO A 56 -14.12 -6.14 25.08
C PRO A 56 -14.30 -6.96 26.36
N VAL A 57 -13.26 -7.12 27.18
CA VAL A 57 -13.23 -7.96 28.37
C VAL A 57 -12.43 -7.29 29.49
N LYS A 58 -12.81 -7.59 30.74
CA LYS A 58 -12.11 -7.17 31.97
C LYS A 58 -11.66 -8.37 32.77
N VAL A 59 -10.74 -8.16 33.72
CA VAL A 59 -10.35 -9.17 34.70
C VAL A 59 -11.58 -9.63 35.47
N GLY A 60 -11.75 -10.95 35.60
CA GLY A 60 -12.89 -11.60 36.21
C GLY A 60 -14.04 -11.93 35.25
N GLU A 61 -14.02 -11.49 34.01
CA GLU A 61 -15.02 -11.81 32.98
C GLU A 61 -14.60 -13.03 32.15
N GLN A 62 -15.56 -13.69 31.54
CA GLN A 62 -15.30 -14.78 30.62
C GLN A 62 -14.83 -14.24 29.25
N PHE A 63 -13.78 -14.80 28.71
CA PHE A 63 -13.24 -14.47 27.42
C PHE A 63 -13.51 -15.58 26.41
N THR A 64 -14.04 -15.21 25.24
CA THR A 64 -14.43 -16.13 24.18
C THR A 64 -13.65 -15.86 22.90
N GLN A 65 -13.71 -16.80 21.95
CA GLN A 65 -13.06 -16.63 20.66
C GLN A 65 -13.61 -15.43 19.85
N GLU A 66 -14.92 -15.17 19.98
CA GLU A 66 -15.56 -14.03 19.33
C GLU A 66 -15.03 -12.71 19.89
N GLN A 67 -14.85 -12.63 21.20
CA GLN A 67 -14.26 -11.46 21.86
C GLN A 67 -12.78 -11.28 21.49
N ALA A 68 -12.03 -12.37 21.28
CA ALA A 68 -10.66 -12.29 20.78
C ALA A 68 -10.62 -11.69 19.37
N ALA A 69 -11.47 -12.16 18.47
CA ALA A 69 -11.57 -11.61 17.11
C ALA A 69 -11.98 -10.14 17.11
N GLU A 70 -12.95 -9.77 17.97
CA GLU A 70 -13.38 -8.39 18.14
C GLU A 70 -12.26 -7.48 18.67
N ALA A 71 -11.53 -7.94 19.70
CA ALA A 71 -10.38 -7.21 20.25
C ALA A 71 -9.30 -6.97 19.21
N ILE A 72 -8.94 -7.99 18.45
CA ILE A 72 -7.97 -7.89 17.36
C ILE A 72 -8.45 -6.85 16.33
N GLN A 73 -9.71 -6.92 15.89
CA GLN A 73 -10.26 -5.98 14.91
C GLN A 73 -10.27 -4.54 15.43
N ARG A 74 -10.68 -4.33 16.70
CA ARG A 74 -10.69 -3.01 17.34
C ARG A 74 -9.27 -2.43 17.42
N LEU A 75 -8.29 -3.23 17.84
CA LEU A 75 -6.89 -2.80 17.94
C LEU A 75 -6.30 -2.48 16.55
N TYR A 76 -6.55 -3.29 15.53
CA TYR A 76 -6.13 -2.98 14.16
C TYR A 76 -6.77 -1.72 13.60
N SER A 77 -8.05 -1.46 13.91
CA SER A 77 -8.78 -0.29 13.43
C SER A 77 -8.21 1.04 13.96
N THR A 78 -7.44 1.01 15.05
CA THR A 78 -6.73 2.20 15.56
C THR A 78 -5.64 2.69 14.62
N GLY A 79 -5.13 1.82 13.74
CA GLY A 79 -4.00 2.10 12.87
C GLY A 79 -2.63 2.14 13.58
N PHE A 80 -2.56 1.96 14.90
CA PHE A 80 -1.31 2.03 15.66
C PHE A 80 -0.44 0.78 15.53
N PHE A 81 -1.05 -0.37 15.22
CA PHE A 81 -0.39 -1.67 15.25
C PHE A 81 -0.29 -2.28 13.86
N SER A 82 0.87 -2.86 13.56
CA SER A 82 1.10 -3.66 12.35
C SER A 82 0.77 -5.13 12.56
N GLU A 83 0.79 -5.57 13.83
CA GLU A 83 0.54 -6.95 14.22
C GLU A 83 -0.11 -6.97 15.60
N VAL A 84 -1.15 -7.77 15.77
CA VAL A 84 -1.85 -7.99 17.03
C VAL A 84 -2.10 -9.47 17.17
N THR A 85 -1.62 -10.07 18.25
CA THR A 85 -1.86 -11.47 18.60
C THR A 85 -2.43 -11.53 19.99
N ILE A 86 -3.44 -12.36 20.19
CA ILE A 86 -4.01 -12.64 21.51
C ILE A 86 -3.77 -14.10 21.83
N ASP A 87 -3.14 -14.36 22.94
CA ASP A 87 -2.78 -15.68 23.43
C ASP A 87 -3.23 -15.84 24.88
N THR A 88 -3.29 -17.08 25.35
CA THR A 88 -3.69 -17.43 26.72
C THR A 88 -2.60 -18.23 27.40
N GLN A 89 -2.19 -17.81 28.58
CA GLN A 89 -1.23 -18.53 29.42
C GLN A 89 -1.77 -18.64 30.84
N ASN A 90 -2.24 -19.83 31.26
CA ASN A 90 -2.74 -20.10 32.61
C ASN A 90 -3.80 -19.08 33.06
N ASP A 91 -4.87 -18.89 32.27
CA ASP A 91 -5.95 -17.92 32.51
C ASP A 91 -5.52 -16.43 32.49
N VAL A 92 -4.29 -16.14 32.06
CA VAL A 92 -3.81 -14.80 31.77
C VAL A 92 -3.99 -14.53 30.28
N LEU A 93 -4.67 -13.42 29.94
CA LEU A 93 -4.82 -12.93 28.58
C LEU A 93 -3.56 -12.18 28.18
N VAL A 94 -2.79 -12.70 27.23
CA VAL A 94 -1.57 -12.06 26.72
C VAL A 94 -1.87 -11.39 25.38
N VAL A 95 -1.85 -10.05 25.36
CA VAL A 95 -2.02 -9.25 24.15
C VAL A 95 -0.66 -8.80 23.66
N GLN A 96 -0.19 -9.44 22.60
CA GLN A 96 1.08 -9.07 21.95
C GLN A 96 0.80 -8.15 20.78
N VAL A 97 1.46 -7.00 20.77
CA VAL A 97 1.32 -6.01 19.71
C VAL A 97 2.67 -5.60 19.13
N LYS A 98 2.66 -5.24 17.85
CA LYS A 98 3.79 -4.61 17.20
C LYS A 98 3.36 -3.25 16.69
N GLU A 99 3.89 -2.21 17.31
CA GLU A 99 3.53 -0.84 16.94
C GLU A 99 4.06 -0.50 15.55
N ARG A 100 3.24 0.23 14.76
CA ARG A 100 3.71 0.88 13.55
C ARG A 100 4.64 2.03 13.92
N PRO A 101 5.78 2.21 13.24
CA PRO A 101 6.66 3.34 13.50
C PRO A 101 5.97 4.66 13.14
N THR A 102 6.45 5.76 13.71
CA THR A 102 6.04 7.11 13.30
C THR A 102 7.10 7.78 12.44
N ILE A 103 6.63 8.58 11.50
CA ILE A 103 7.51 9.40 10.66
C ILE A 103 8.10 10.52 11.52
N ALA A 104 9.42 10.53 11.66
CA ALA A 104 10.15 11.56 12.40
C ALA A 104 10.40 12.80 11.54
N ALA A 105 10.77 12.59 10.28
CA ALA A 105 11.05 13.65 9.31
C ALA A 105 10.83 13.13 7.89
N VAL A 106 10.48 14.03 7.00
CA VAL A 106 10.44 13.82 5.56
C VAL A 106 11.43 14.79 4.92
N THR A 107 12.33 14.29 4.08
CA THR A 107 13.35 15.08 3.38
C THR A 107 13.31 14.78 1.89
N PHE A 108 13.72 15.75 1.08
CA PHE A 108 13.77 15.64 -0.37
C PHE A 108 15.18 15.99 -0.85
N ASN A 109 15.78 15.09 -1.61
CA ASN A 109 17.10 15.27 -2.22
C ASN A 109 16.95 15.41 -3.74
N GLY A 110 17.77 16.26 -4.36
CA GLY A 110 17.77 16.44 -5.82
C GLY A 110 16.63 17.30 -6.38
N MET A 111 15.74 17.76 -5.54
CA MET A 111 14.64 18.67 -5.89
C MET A 111 15.15 20.07 -6.27
N ARG A 112 14.60 20.62 -7.35
CA ARG A 112 14.89 21.98 -7.84
C ARG A 112 13.65 22.72 -8.33
N ALA A 113 12.62 22.00 -8.79
CA ALA A 113 11.42 22.58 -9.38
C ALA A 113 10.43 23.12 -8.36
N PHE A 114 10.44 22.60 -7.14
CA PHE A 114 9.50 22.95 -6.09
C PHE A 114 10.21 23.33 -4.81
N ASP A 115 9.55 24.16 -4.01
CA ASP A 115 9.94 24.39 -2.62
C ASP A 115 9.51 23.21 -1.73
N THR A 116 10.33 22.91 -0.72
CA THR A 116 10.05 21.83 0.25
C THR A 116 8.66 21.94 0.88
N GLU A 117 8.19 23.17 1.11
CA GLU A 117 6.90 23.43 1.74
C GLU A 117 5.72 23.03 0.85
N VAL A 118 5.84 23.23 -0.47
CA VAL A 118 4.83 22.81 -1.46
C VAL A 118 4.68 21.30 -1.44
N LEU A 119 5.79 20.56 -1.47
CA LEU A 119 5.75 19.09 -1.46
C LEU A 119 5.25 18.55 -0.11
N ASN A 120 5.67 19.14 1.01
CA ASN A 120 5.15 18.76 2.33
C ASN A 120 3.63 18.98 2.44
N THR A 121 3.12 20.09 1.87
CA THR A 121 1.67 20.36 1.83
C THR A 121 0.92 19.33 1.00
N ALA A 122 1.45 18.97 -0.16
CA ALA A 122 0.87 17.93 -1.01
C ALA A 122 0.82 16.57 -0.29
N LEU A 123 1.91 16.21 0.41
CA LEU A 123 1.98 14.97 1.19
C LEU A 123 1.04 14.98 2.41
N ALA A 124 0.92 16.13 3.09
CA ALA A 124 -0.01 16.28 4.21
C ALA A 124 -1.47 16.05 3.77
N GLY A 125 -1.81 16.43 2.55
CA GLY A 125 -3.13 16.18 1.94
C GLY A 125 -3.50 14.69 1.84
N VAL A 126 -2.53 13.81 1.70
CA VAL A 126 -2.72 12.35 1.70
C VAL A 126 -2.42 11.71 3.07
N GLY A 127 -2.27 12.51 4.12
CA GLY A 127 -2.01 12.03 5.48
C GLY A 127 -0.57 11.59 5.76
N PHE A 128 0.37 11.91 4.87
CA PHE A 128 1.78 11.56 5.00
C PHE A 128 2.61 12.75 5.49
N GLY A 129 3.38 12.56 6.57
CA GLY A 129 4.22 13.63 7.12
C GLY A 129 4.73 13.36 8.53
N PRO A 130 5.56 14.25 9.08
CA PRO A 130 6.10 14.12 10.43
C PRO A 130 5.00 13.96 11.48
N GLY A 131 5.23 13.07 12.47
CA GLY A 131 4.27 12.75 13.54
C GLY A 131 3.16 11.77 13.13
N ARG A 132 3.01 11.44 11.87
CA ARG A 132 2.04 10.45 11.39
C ARG A 132 2.59 9.04 11.56
N VAL A 133 1.68 8.07 11.70
CA VAL A 133 2.02 6.65 11.69
C VAL A 133 2.48 6.27 10.29
N PHE A 134 3.62 5.60 10.21
CA PHE A 134 4.15 5.11 8.95
C PHE A 134 3.41 3.86 8.50
N ASP A 135 2.92 3.89 7.29
CA ASP A 135 2.35 2.76 6.57
C ASP A 135 2.94 2.68 5.15
N ARG A 136 3.20 1.48 4.66
CA ARG A 136 3.78 1.30 3.33
C ARG A 136 2.85 1.75 2.21
N ALA A 137 1.55 1.53 2.36
CA ALA A 137 0.57 1.97 1.38
C ALA A 137 0.49 3.50 1.30
N LEU A 138 0.61 4.20 2.45
CA LEU A 138 0.71 5.65 2.47
C LEU A 138 2.00 6.16 1.83
N LEU A 139 3.12 5.43 1.95
CA LEU A 139 4.36 5.79 1.26
C LEU A 139 4.22 5.70 -0.26
N GLU A 140 3.61 4.62 -0.76
CA GLU A 140 3.34 4.43 -2.19
C GLU A 140 2.39 5.52 -2.72
N GLN A 141 1.37 5.88 -1.95
CA GLN A 141 0.47 6.99 -2.28
C GLN A 141 1.20 8.33 -2.29
N ALA A 142 2.10 8.57 -1.33
CA ALA A 142 2.93 9.76 -1.26
C ALA A 142 3.86 9.89 -2.48
N GLU A 143 4.53 8.79 -2.86
CA GLU A 143 5.37 8.73 -4.06
C GLU A 143 4.55 9.03 -5.33
N PHE A 144 3.37 8.42 -5.45
CA PHE A 144 2.47 8.68 -6.56
C PHE A 144 2.04 10.14 -6.62
N GLN A 145 1.68 10.74 -5.47
CA GLN A 145 1.27 12.15 -5.39
C GLN A 145 2.41 13.09 -5.79
N LEU A 146 3.63 12.83 -5.31
CA LEU A 146 4.81 13.59 -5.73
C LEU A 146 5.03 13.48 -7.24
N LYS A 147 4.93 12.28 -7.79
CA LYS A 147 5.08 12.06 -9.23
C LYS A 147 4.03 12.83 -10.05
N GLN A 148 2.77 12.84 -9.60
CA GLN A 148 1.72 13.63 -10.27
C GLN A 148 2.05 15.13 -10.27
N GLN A 149 2.60 15.65 -9.16
CA GLN A 149 3.03 17.05 -9.07
C GLN A 149 4.11 17.38 -10.10
N TYR A 150 5.08 16.50 -10.31
CA TYR A 150 6.12 16.69 -11.33
C TYR A 150 5.59 16.56 -12.76
N LEU A 151 4.65 15.63 -12.98
CA LEU A 151 4.03 15.45 -14.28
C LEU A 151 3.20 16.66 -14.70
N SER A 152 2.52 17.35 -13.75
CA SER A 152 1.76 18.58 -14.04
C SER A 152 2.67 19.73 -14.51
N GLU A 153 3.96 19.73 -14.12
CA GLU A 153 4.96 20.68 -14.59
C GLU A 153 5.70 20.23 -15.88
N GLY A 154 5.21 19.15 -16.52
CA GLY A 154 5.78 18.62 -17.76
C GLY A 154 7.08 17.83 -17.57
N LYS A 155 7.43 17.47 -16.34
CA LYS A 155 8.62 16.66 -16.01
C LYS A 155 8.31 15.16 -16.07
N TYR A 156 8.11 14.65 -17.27
CA TYR A 156 7.71 13.25 -17.49
C TYR A 156 8.81 12.22 -17.22
N GLY A 157 10.06 12.64 -17.19
CA GLY A 157 11.23 11.81 -16.87
C GLY A 157 11.57 11.77 -15.38
N VAL A 158 10.67 12.22 -14.50
CA VAL A 158 10.94 12.20 -13.06
C VAL A 158 11.03 10.78 -12.53
N GLU A 159 12.07 10.51 -11.77
CA GLU A 159 12.24 9.30 -10.98
C GLU A 159 12.31 9.69 -9.51
N ILE A 160 11.52 9.01 -8.68
CA ILE A 160 11.41 9.27 -7.23
C ILE A 160 11.67 7.96 -6.51
N THR A 161 12.68 7.94 -5.66
CA THR A 161 13.07 6.74 -4.90
C THR A 161 12.95 7.03 -3.41
N PRO A 162 11.98 6.44 -2.70
CA PRO A 162 11.86 6.60 -1.26
C PRO A 162 12.89 5.75 -0.53
N ILE A 163 13.58 6.33 0.45
CA ILE A 163 14.52 5.69 1.36
C ILE A 163 13.96 5.78 2.77
N ILE A 164 13.82 4.62 3.42
CA ILE A 164 13.31 4.49 4.79
C ILE A 164 14.49 4.21 5.72
N THR A 165 14.73 5.10 6.67
CA THR A 165 15.79 4.96 7.66
C THR A 165 15.17 4.72 9.04
N PRO A 166 15.38 3.54 9.65
CA PRO A 166 14.94 3.27 11.02
C PRO A 166 15.65 4.20 12.02
N LEU A 167 14.88 4.73 12.97
CA LEU A 167 15.36 5.62 14.02
C LEU A 167 14.96 5.08 15.41
N PRO A 168 15.69 5.46 16.49
CA PRO A 168 15.32 5.07 17.84
C PRO A 168 13.88 5.42 18.22
N ARG A 169 13.32 4.70 19.20
CA ARG A 169 11.96 4.86 19.73
C ARG A 169 10.88 4.63 18.70
N ASN A 170 11.00 3.55 17.93
CA ASN A 170 10.03 3.15 16.90
C ASN A 170 9.62 4.28 15.96
N ARG A 171 10.63 4.97 15.39
CA ARG A 171 10.46 6.04 14.40
C ARG A 171 11.17 5.69 13.10
N VAL A 172 10.77 6.37 12.04
CA VAL A 172 11.43 6.30 10.73
C VAL A 172 11.66 7.69 10.17
N GLY A 173 12.81 7.89 9.56
CA GLY A 173 13.06 9.00 8.66
C GLY A 173 12.74 8.57 7.23
N ILE A 174 12.09 9.42 6.46
CA ILE A 174 11.79 9.18 5.05
C ILE A 174 12.54 10.21 4.23
N SER A 175 13.33 9.73 3.26
CA SER A 175 14.00 10.59 2.28
C SER A 175 13.53 10.21 0.89
N PHE A 176 13.06 11.18 0.12
CA PHE A 176 12.78 11.00 -1.30
C PHE A 176 13.96 11.49 -2.11
N ASP A 177 14.66 10.58 -2.78
CA ASP A 177 15.69 10.92 -3.75
C ASP A 177 15.02 11.13 -5.10
N ILE A 178 15.10 12.36 -5.62
CA ILE A 178 14.36 12.82 -6.78
C ILE A 178 15.34 13.15 -7.89
N PHE A 179 15.19 12.46 -9.01
CA PHE A 179 15.81 12.83 -10.28
C PHE A 179 14.72 13.45 -11.16
N GLU A 180 14.74 14.76 -11.32
CA GLU A 180 13.64 15.49 -11.97
C GLU A 180 13.55 15.26 -13.49
N GLY A 181 14.66 14.89 -14.13
CA GLY A 181 14.75 14.84 -15.59
C GLY A 181 14.60 16.20 -16.26
N ASP A 182 14.55 16.20 -17.56
CA ASP A 182 14.31 17.38 -18.36
C ASP A 182 12.79 17.60 -18.59
N VAL A 183 12.41 18.85 -18.79
CA VAL A 183 11.03 19.20 -19.19
C VAL A 183 10.81 18.71 -20.63
N ALA A 184 9.74 17.96 -20.84
CA ALA A 184 9.38 17.51 -22.19
C ALA A 184 8.93 18.70 -23.05
N THR A 185 9.57 18.88 -24.19
CA THR A 185 9.25 19.94 -25.13
C THR A 185 8.74 19.35 -26.45
N ILE A 186 7.90 20.12 -27.14
CA ILE A 186 7.34 19.74 -28.43
C ILE A 186 8.39 20.02 -29.52
N SER A 187 9.01 18.96 -30.04
CA SER A 187 10.00 19.09 -31.11
C SER A 187 9.36 19.22 -32.49
N ARG A 188 8.17 18.63 -32.70
CA ARG A 188 7.46 18.64 -34.00
C ARG A 188 5.96 18.44 -33.81
N ILE A 189 5.17 19.17 -34.62
CA ILE A 189 3.73 19.00 -34.73
C ILE A 189 3.45 18.61 -36.19
N ASN A 190 2.82 17.44 -36.42
CA ASN A 190 2.41 16.95 -37.73
C ASN A 190 0.89 16.89 -37.78
N PHE A 191 0.31 17.46 -38.85
CA PHE A 191 -1.11 17.34 -39.16
C PHE A 191 -1.29 16.27 -40.24
N VAL A 192 -2.29 15.39 -40.07
CA VAL A 192 -2.59 14.31 -41.00
C VAL A 192 -4.07 14.41 -41.36
N GLY A 193 -4.39 14.36 -42.68
CA GLY A 193 -5.78 14.41 -43.15
C GLY A 193 -6.37 15.83 -43.24
N ASN A 194 -5.53 16.87 -43.17
CA ASN A 194 -5.98 18.26 -43.34
C ASN A 194 -6.11 18.61 -44.82
N GLU A 195 -7.35 18.57 -45.34
CA GLU A 195 -7.67 18.89 -46.76
C GLU A 195 -8.13 20.34 -46.95
N VAL A 196 -8.78 20.93 -45.94
CA VAL A 196 -9.40 22.25 -46.01
C VAL A 196 -8.47 23.36 -45.53
N PHE A 197 -7.72 23.12 -44.50
CA PHE A 197 -6.79 24.10 -43.90
C PHE A 197 -5.34 23.64 -44.08
N SER A 198 -4.45 24.56 -44.35
CA SER A 198 -3.01 24.27 -44.41
C SER A 198 -2.46 23.96 -43.01
N SER A 199 -1.37 23.18 -42.91
CA SER A 199 -0.71 22.88 -41.65
C SER A 199 -0.18 24.13 -40.92
N SER A 200 0.08 25.22 -41.67
CA SER A 200 0.47 26.51 -41.08
C SER A 200 -0.71 27.21 -40.39
N GLU A 201 -1.87 27.26 -41.05
CA GLU A 201 -3.08 27.86 -40.48
C GLU A 201 -3.54 27.11 -39.24
N LEU A 202 -3.48 25.78 -39.25
CA LEU A 202 -3.81 24.97 -38.09
C LEU A 202 -2.83 25.22 -36.93
N ARG A 203 -1.54 25.35 -37.22
CA ARG A 203 -0.51 25.60 -36.21
C ARG A 203 -0.70 26.98 -35.56
N ASP A 204 -1.08 28.00 -36.32
CA ASP A 204 -1.30 29.35 -35.80
C ASP A 204 -2.51 29.48 -34.87
N GLN A 205 -3.42 28.48 -34.86
CA GLN A 205 -4.57 28.40 -33.99
C GLN A 205 -4.28 27.57 -32.71
N MET A 206 -3.10 26.96 -32.60
CA MET A 206 -2.73 26.14 -31.42
C MET A 206 -2.09 27.00 -30.34
N GLU A 207 -2.44 26.74 -29.10
CA GLU A 207 -1.78 27.34 -27.93
C GLU A 207 -0.35 26.78 -27.72
N LEU A 208 -0.14 25.51 -28.10
CA LEU A 208 1.15 24.85 -27.99
C LEU A 208 1.94 24.99 -29.30
N THR A 209 3.21 25.31 -29.17
CA THR A 209 4.13 25.51 -30.31
C THR A 209 5.36 24.62 -30.20
N THR A 210 6.10 24.44 -31.27
CA THR A 210 7.42 23.81 -31.23
C THR A 210 8.44 24.74 -30.57
N SER A 211 9.49 24.17 -29.96
CA SER A 211 10.58 24.92 -29.34
C SER A 211 11.19 25.95 -30.33
N GLY A 212 11.30 27.21 -29.90
CA GLY A 212 11.79 28.34 -30.66
C GLY A 212 12.43 29.43 -29.80
N LEU A 213 12.88 30.54 -30.47
CA LEU A 213 13.64 31.61 -29.81
C LEU A 213 12.92 32.32 -28.63
N MET A 214 11.58 32.28 -28.58
CA MET A 214 10.78 32.93 -27.54
C MET A 214 10.11 31.96 -26.59
N THR A 215 10.15 30.64 -26.85
CA THR A 215 9.42 29.65 -26.05
C THR A 215 10.02 29.48 -24.65
N TRP A 216 11.31 29.78 -24.46
CA TRP A 216 11.94 29.81 -23.14
C TRP A 216 11.25 30.80 -22.18
N TYR A 217 10.64 31.85 -22.71
CA TYR A 217 9.90 32.84 -21.92
C TYR A 217 8.41 32.53 -21.81
N THR A 218 7.78 32.09 -22.90
CA THR A 218 6.33 31.86 -22.96
C THR A 218 5.95 30.46 -22.44
N GLY A 219 6.88 29.49 -22.46
CA GLY A 219 6.63 28.11 -22.06
C GLY A 219 5.62 27.36 -22.93
N THR A 220 5.30 27.89 -24.14
CA THR A 220 4.32 27.31 -25.06
C THR A 220 4.79 26.03 -25.76
N ASP A 221 6.08 25.71 -25.65
CA ASP A 221 6.68 24.47 -26.16
C ASP A 221 6.70 23.34 -25.12
N LYS A 222 6.32 23.61 -23.88
CA LYS A 222 6.24 22.58 -22.84
C LYS A 222 5.03 21.69 -23.08
N TYR A 223 5.30 20.40 -23.24
CA TYR A 223 4.21 19.43 -23.38
C TYR A 223 3.48 19.23 -22.05
N SER A 224 2.14 19.39 -22.07
CA SER A 224 1.27 19.03 -20.95
C SER A 224 0.09 18.21 -21.51
N ARG A 225 -0.35 17.19 -20.76
CA ARG A 225 -1.54 16.41 -21.11
C ARG A 225 -2.84 17.15 -20.86
N GLU A 226 -2.80 18.23 -20.10
CA GLU A 226 -3.99 19.01 -19.71
C GLU A 226 -4.30 20.18 -20.65
N LYS A 227 -3.41 20.44 -21.62
CA LYS A 227 -3.56 21.50 -22.63
C LYS A 227 -3.86 20.95 -24.02
#